data_347b45153f2ec40d44837365d08fc7e1
#
_entry.id   347b45153f2ec40d44837365d08fc7e1
#
_cell.length_a   1.000
_cell.length_b   1.000
_cell.length_c   1.000
_cell.angle_alpha   90.00
_cell.angle_beta   90.00
_cell.angle_gamma   90.00
#
_symmetry.space_group_name_H-M   'P 1'
#
loop_
_entity.id
_entity.type
_entity.pdbx_description
1 polymer ?
#
loop_
_entity_poly.entity_id
_entity_poly.type
_entity_poly.pdbx_seq_one_letter_code
_entity_poly.pdbx_strand_id
1 'polypeptide(L)'
;TSKDDLSPVLGGYWPGIQIYYPPIKFNPLDGTYETMEQAKFRLQKHAYKTKAHTLLFDLEDGCRMKEMSRKLLLEELPKFPERDFQIALRVNPFRTKEYEEDLTLIKQIHKHIDVIVLAKAGEVYGDAEIRDLSSWLVSIGSKVTIQPIIEHPKSLKIADKLMSHSTVKHVVFGIHDF
;
A
#
# COMPACT_ATOMS: atom_id res chain seq x y z
N THR A 1 2.52 5.56 -25.22
CA THR A 1 2.30 6.78 -24.41
C THR A 1 3.28 6.75 -23.26
N SER A 2 4.06 7.82 -23.08
CA SER A 2 4.98 7.92 -21.94
C SER A 2 4.20 8.10 -20.63
N LYS A 3 4.84 7.80 -19.50
CA LYS A 3 4.25 8.05 -18.16
C LYS A 3 3.80 9.51 -18.00
N ASP A 4 4.47 10.42 -18.66
CA ASP A 4 4.25 11.88 -18.57
C ASP A 4 3.00 12.35 -19.32
N ASP A 5 2.54 11.59 -20.33
CA ASP A 5 1.43 12.01 -21.19
C ASP A 5 0.06 12.04 -20.48
N LEU A 6 -0.12 11.24 -19.44
CA LEU A 6 -1.38 11.14 -18.68
C LEU A 6 -1.38 11.98 -17.40
N SER A 7 -0.21 12.33 -16.88
CA SER A 7 -0.06 13.08 -15.64
C SER A 7 -0.81 14.42 -15.60
N PRO A 8 -0.77 15.26 -16.66
CA PRO A 8 -1.54 16.50 -16.70
C PRO A 8 -3.06 16.28 -16.72
N VAL A 9 -3.51 15.21 -17.40
CA VAL A 9 -4.94 14.89 -17.53
C VAL A 9 -5.54 14.47 -16.18
N LEU A 10 -4.73 13.85 -15.32
CA LEU A 10 -5.15 13.31 -14.03
C LEU A 10 -4.69 14.18 -12.84
N GLY A 11 -4.39 15.45 -13.08
CA GLY A 11 -3.98 16.37 -12.02
C GLY A 11 -2.63 16.05 -11.41
N GLY A 12 -1.73 15.43 -12.18
CA GLY A 12 -0.36 15.12 -11.73
C GLY A 12 -0.23 13.83 -10.93
N TYR A 13 -1.33 13.09 -10.69
CA TYR A 13 -1.29 11.79 -10.02
C TYR A 13 -1.86 10.70 -10.93
N TRP A 14 -1.01 9.74 -11.28
CA TRP A 14 -1.39 8.57 -12.06
C TRP A 14 -0.83 7.31 -11.39
N PRO A 15 -1.69 6.46 -10.78
CA PRO A 15 -1.23 5.22 -10.15
C PRO A 15 -0.70 4.21 -11.16
N GLY A 16 -1.10 4.32 -12.43
CA GLY A 16 -0.66 3.47 -13.51
C GLY A 16 -0.89 1.98 -13.24
N ILE A 17 0.05 1.15 -13.74
CA ILE A 17 0.04 -0.29 -13.46
C ILE A 17 0.58 -0.51 -12.05
N GLN A 18 -0.27 -1.03 -11.17
CA GLN A 18 0.11 -1.49 -9.83
C GLN A 18 0.38 -2.99 -9.87
N ILE A 19 1.52 -3.39 -9.32
CA ILE A 19 1.86 -4.81 -9.17
C ILE A 19 1.81 -5.13 -7.67
N TYR A 20 0.93 -6.05 -7.31
CA TYR A 20 0.90 -6.66 -5.97
C TYR A 20 2.13 -7.51 -5.78
N TYR A 21 2.84 -7.23 -4.71
CA TYR A 21 4.13 -7.84 -4.43
C TYR A 21 4.13 -8.37 -2.99
N PRO A 22 4.06 -9.70 -2.79
CA PRO A 22 4.16 -10.26 -1.47
C PRO A 22 5.57 -10.04 -0.93
N PRO A 23 5.75 -9.42 0.24
CA PRO A 23 7.08 -9.24 0.82
C PRO A 23 7.80 -10.57 1.01
N ILE A 24 7.10 -11.58 1.54
CA ILE A 24 7.57 -12.97 1.65
C ILE A 24 6.72 -13.85 0.75
N LYS A 25 7.35 -14.52 -0.19
CA LYS A 25 6.67 -15.36 -1.18
C LYS A 25 6.40 -16.77 -0.64
N PHE A 26 5.21 -17.30 -0.92
CA PHE A 26 4.89 -18.70 -0.75
C PHE A 26 5.17 -19.46 -2.04
N ASN A 27 5.85 -20.61 -1.93
CA ASN A 27 6.03 -21.52 -3.04
C ASN A 27 4.97 -22.65 -2.97
N PRO A 28 3.99 -22.66 -3.86
CA PRO A 28 2.93 -23.67 -3.82
C PRO A 28 3.39 -25.07 -4.23
N LEU A 29 4.56 -25.19 -4.87
CA LEU A 29 5.07 -26.48 -5.34
C LEU A 29 5.63 -27.35 -4.21
N ASP A 30 6.22 -26.73 -3.20
CA ASP A 30 6.82 -27.43 -2.07
C ASP A 30 6.19 -27.06 -0.71
N GLY A 31 5.24 -26.12 -0.72
CA GLY A 31 4.53 -25.68 0.50
C GLY A 31 5.37 -24.82 1.44
N THR A 32 6.47 -24.27 0.98
CA THR A 32 7.39 -23.47 1.80
C THR A 32 7.27 -21.96 1.54
N TYR A 33 7.78 -21.17 2.47
CA TYR A 33 7.99 -19.75 2.30
C TYR A 33 9.45 -19.43 1.98
N GLU A 34 9.66 -18.34 1.26
CA GLU A 34 11.01 -17.79 1.10
C GLU A 34 11.66 -17.54 2.46
N THR A 35 12.96 -17.80 2.53
CA THR A 35 13.77 -17.29 3.64
C THR A 35 13.94 -15.78 3.54
N MET A 36 14.32 -15.14 4.65
CA MET A 36 14.60 -13.71 4.68
C MET A 36 15.64 -13.32 3.62
N GLU A 37 16.69 -14.08 3.46
CA GLU A 37 17.77 -13.79 2.49
C GLU A 37 17.29 -13.91 1.03
N GLN A 38 16.47 -14.90 0.72
CA GLN A 38 15.86 -15.03 -0.61
C GLN A 38 14.93 -13.84 -0.91
N ALA A 39 14.12 -13.45 0.06
CA ALA A 39 13.20 -12.31 -0.06
C ALA A 39 13.97 -10.99 -0.24
N LYS A 40 15.03 -10.74 0.52
CA LYS A 40 15.92 -9.57 0.35
C LYS A 40 16.50 -9.51 -1.06
N PHE A 41 17.09 -10.61 -1.52
CA PHE A 41 17.67 -10.67 -2.87
C PHE A 41 16.64 -10.38 -3.97
N ARG A 42 15.45 -10.99 -3.86
CA ARG A 42 14.36 -10.78 -4.81
C ARG A 42 13.87 -9.32 -4.79
N LEU A 43 13.72 -8.74 -3.61
CA LEU A 43 13.24 -7.38 -3.43
C LEU A 43 14.20 -6.36 -4.08
N GLN A 44 15.51 -6.48 -3.80
CA GLN A 44 16.53 -5.61 -4.38
C GLN A 44 16.61 -5.75 -5.91
N LYS A 45 16.50 -6.99 -6.41
CA LYS A 45 16.44 -7.21 -7.85
C LYS A 45 15.25 -6.51 -8.52
N HIS A 46 14.08 -6.47 -7.86
CA HIS A 46 12.91 -5.77 -8.37
C HIS A 46 13.05 -4.25 -8.32
N ALA A 47 13.70 -3.71 -7.29
CA ALA A 47 13.96 -2.27 -7.18
C ALA A 47 14.71 -1.71 -8.40
N TYR A 48 15.55 -2.51 -9.05
CA TYR A 48 16.29 -2.10 -10.24
C TYR A 48 15.62 -2.45 -11.58
N LYS A 49 14.63 -3.35 -11.58
CA LYS A 49 14.11 -3.93 -12.83
C LYS A 49 12.63 -3.69 -13.07
N THR A 50 11.91 -3.14 -12.10
CA THR A 50 10.48 -2.95 -12.28
C THR A 50 10.16 -1.92 -13.35
N LYS A 51 9.17 -2.25 -14.18
CA LYS A 51 8.53 -1.32 -15.14
C LYS A 51 7.12 -0.92 -14.67
N ALA A 52 6.71 -1.37 -13.48
CA ALA A 52 5.47 -0.94 -12.88
C ALA A 52 5.53 0.54 -12.51
N HIS A 53 4.38 1.20 -12.48
CA HIS A 53 4.26 2.55 -11.94
C HIS A 53 4.21 2.54 -10.41
N THR A 54 3.68 1.46 -9.84
CA THR A 54 3.58 1.26 -8.40
C THR A 54 3.89 -0.18 -8.04
N LEU A 55 4.80 -0.38 -7.08
CA LEU A 55 4.95 -1.64 -6.36
C LEU A 55 4.10 -1.58 -5.10
N LEU A 56 3.12 -2.45 -5.00
CA LEU A 56 2.23 -2.54 -3.86
C LEU A 56 2.63 -3.74 -2.99
N PHE A 57 3.22 -3.45 -1.84
CA PHE A 57 3.51 -4.47 -0.84
C PHE A 57 2.26 -4.78 -0.02
N ASP A 58 1.92 -6.05 0.03
CA ASP A 58 0.71 -6.50 0.70
C ASP A 58 1.01 -7.05 2.09
N LEU A 59 0.45 -6.43 3.12
CA LEU A 59 0.49 -6.92 4.50
C LEU A 59 -0.87 -7.47 4.97
N GLU A 60 -1.90 -7.43 4.11
CA GLU A 60 -3.25 -7.87 4.44
C GLU A 60 -3.47 -9.35 4.06
N ASP A 61 -4.46 -9.68 3.24
CA ASP A 61 -4.92 -11.04 2.96
C ASP A 61 -3.87 -11.90 2.25
N GLY A 62 -3.07 -11.33 1.36
CA GLY A 62 -2.01 -12.02 0.64
C GLY A 62 -0.75 -12.31 1.48
N CYS A 63 -0.69 -11.83 2.73
CA CYS A 63 0.47 -11.93 3.59
C CYS A 63 0.22 -12.82 4.80
N ARG A 64 0.74 -14.04 4.78
CA ARG A 64 0.69 -14.94 5.95
C ARG A 64 1.85 -14.76 6.93
N MET A 65 3.01 -14.31 6.44
CA MET A 65 4.22 -14.10 7.23
C MET A 65 4.38 -12.61 7.61
N LYS A 66 3.38 -12.04 8.31
CA LYS A 66 3.26 -10.60 8.54
C LYS A 66 4.45 -10.00 9.27
N GLU A 67 4.87 -10.60 10.38
CA GLU A 67 6.01 -10.11 11.18
C GLU A 67 7.31 -10.11 10.35
N MET A 68 7.60 -11.22 9.66
CA MET A 68 8.79 -11.32 8.80
C MET A 68 8.73 -10.34 7.62
N SER A 69 7.53 -10.10 7.08
CA SER A 69 7.30 -9.12 6.01
C SER A 69 7.55 -7.70 6.48
N ARG A 70 7.08 -7.32 7.65
CA ARG A 70 7.35 -5.99 8.26
C ARG A 70 8.85 -5.80 8.49
N LYS A 71 9.53 -6.81 9.04
CA LYS A 71 10.98 -6.77 9.25
C LYS A 71 11.73 -6.60 7.94
N LEU A 72 11.37 -7.35 6.89
CA LEU A 72 11.96 -7.22 5.56
C LEU A 72 11.80 -5.79 5.02
N LEU A 73 10.59 -5.24 5.04
CA LEU A 73 10.32 -3.90 4.53
C LEU A 73 11.07 -2.82 5.31
N LEU A 74 11.15 -2.95 6.63
CA LEU A 74 11.91 -2.05 7.49
C LEU A 74 13.39 -2.02 7.12
N GLU A 75 13.98 -3.18 6.85
CA GLU A 75 15.41 -3.31 6.55
C GLU A 75 15.76 -2.92 5.12
N GLU A 76 14.86 -3.15 4.16
CA GLU A 76 15.20 -3.07 2.74
C GLU A 76 14.68 -1.82 2.02
N LEU A 77 13.53 -1.25 2.40
CA LEU A 77 13.01 -0.06 1.70
C LEU A 77 13.96 1.15 1.80
N PRO A 78 14.64 1.40 2.93
CA PRO A 78 15.62 2.49 3.00
C PRO A 78 16.84 2.32 2.07
N LYS A 79 17.09 1.11 1.57
CA LYS A 79 18.21 0.80 0.68
C LYS A 79 17.83 0.90 -0.80
N PHE A 80 16.55 1.16 -1.11
CA PHE A 80 16.14 1.26 -2.51
C PHE A 80 16.85 2.43 -3.19
N PRO A 81 17.27 2.27 -4.46
CA PRO A 81 17.86 3.35 -5.23
C PRO A 81 16.83 4.46 -5.46
N GLU A 82 17.30 5.60 -5.96
CA GLU A 82 16.42 6.59 -6.56
C GLU A 82 15.54 5.91 -7.62
N ARG A 83 14.24 6.19 -7.58
CA ARG A 83 13.25 5.45 -8.35
C ARG A 83 12.24 6.36 -9.03
N ASP A 84 11.74 5.92 -10.17
CA ASP A 84 10.69 6.57 -10.95
C ASP A 84 9.31 5.89 -10.77
N PHE A 85 9.18 4.97 -9.83
CA PHE A 85 7.96 4.26 -9.47
C PHE A 85 7.56 4.55 -8.01
N GLN A 86 6.28 4.40 -7.72
CA GLN A 86 5.76 4.55 -6.37
C GLN A 86 5.85 3.25 -5.58
N ILE A 87 5.95 3.37 -4.27
CA ILE A 87 5.80 2.27 -3.31
C ILE A 87 4.51 2.47 -2.55
N ALA A 88 3.61 1.51 -2.67
CA ALA A 88 2.39 1.43 -1.89
C ALA A 88 2.46 0.29 -0.88
N LEU A 89 1.80 0.47 0.24
CA LEU A 89 1.69 -0.53 1.31
C LEU A 89 0.22 -0.78 1.63
N ARG A 90 -0.30 -1.99 1.35
CA ARG A 90 -1.63 -2.39 1.78
C ARG A 90 -1.57 -2.87 3.22
N VAL A 91 -2.27 -2.16 4.09
CA VAL A 91 -2.28 -2.42 5.52
C VAL A 91 -3.45 -3.30 5.94
N ASN A 92 -3.34 -3.89 7.11
CA ASN A 92 -4.39 -4.69 7.73
C ASN A 92 -5.61 -3.83 8.11
N PRO A 93 -6.78 -4.47 8.37
CA PRO A 93 -8.01 -3.75 8.70
C PRO A 93 -7.88 -2.84 9.92
N PHE A 94 -8.47 -1.65 9.82
CA PHE A 94 -8.50 -0.62 10.85
C PHE A 94 -8.93 -1.17 12.22
N ARG A 95 -8.25 -0.74 13.27
CA ARG A 95 -8.48 -1.15 14.68
C ARG A 95 -8.21 -2.62 14.98
N THR A 96 -7.41 -3.29 14.15
CA THR A 96 -6.88 -4.62 14.49
C THR A 96 -5.47 -4.49 15.09
N LYS A 97 -5.02 -5.52 15.81
CA LYS A 97 -3.64 -5.59 16.31
C LYS A 97 -2.63 -5.47 15.16
N GLU A 98 -2.91 -6.16 14.05
CA GLU A 98 -2.03 -6.13 12.86
C GLU A 98 -1.94 -4.73 12.25
N TYR A 99 -3.05 -3.96 12.27
CA TYR A 99 -3.04 -2.57 11.83
C TYR A 99 -2.11 -1.69 12.70
N GLU A 100 -2.15 -1.85 14.00
CA GLU A 100 -1.28 -1.08 14.92
C GLU A 100 0.20 -1.41 14.71
N GLU A 101 0.50 -2.67 14.40
CA GLU A 101 1.86 -3.09 14.04
C GLU A 101 2.29 -2.54 12.67
N ASP A 102 1.37 -2.43 11.71
CA ASP A 102 1.62 -1.77 10.43
C ASP A 102 1.89 -0.27 10.62
N LEU A 103 1.13 0.42 11.48
CA LEU A 103 1.40 1.83 11.81
C LEU A 103 2.78 2.00 12.45
N THR A 104 3.20 1.06 13.30
CA THR A 104 4.53 1.06 13.90
C THR A 104 5.64 0.94 12.85
N LEU A 105 5.45 0.09 11.84
CA LEU A 105 6.34 0.01 10.68
C LEU A 105 6.33 1.32 9.89
N ILE A 106 5.15 1.82 9.52
CA ILE A 106 4.99 3.04 8.70
C ILE A 106 5.66 4.24 9.37
N LYS A 107 5.58 4.38 10.68
CA LYS A 107 6.26 5.44 11.42
C LYS A 107 7.77 5.49 11.13
N GLN A 108 8.37 4.35 10.87
CA GLN A 108 9.80 4.24 10.60
C GLN A 108 10.14 4.39 9.12
N ILE A 109 9.24 3.96 8.22
CA ILE A 109 9.52 3.92 6.77
C ILE A 109 8.73 4.94 5.95
N HIS A 110 7.93 5.83 6.54
CA HIS A 110 7.04 6.75 5.80
C HIS A 110 7.75 7.65 4.79
N LYS A 111 9.06 7.84 4.93
CA LYS A 111 9.89 8.58 3.95
C LYS A 111 10.26 7.76 2.71
N HIS A 112 10.03 6.45 2.75
CA HIS A 112 10.38 5.48 1.72
C HIS A 112 9.17 4.88 1.01
N ILE A 113 7.95 5.27 1.41
CA ILE A 113 6.69 4.87 0.78
C ILE A 113 5.90 6.10 0.33
N ASP A 114 5.02 5.94 -0.64
CA ASP A 114 4.25 7.03 -1.24
C ASP A 114 2.76 6.92 -0.93
N VAL A 115 2.26 5.68 -0.78
CA VAL A 115 0.82 5.41 -0.67
C VAL A 115 0.55 4.34 0.40
N ILE A 116 -0.46 4.56 1.23
CA ILE A 116 -1.09 3.53 2.07
C ILE A 116 -2.40 3.12 1.43
N VAL A 117 -2.58 1.83 1.22
CA VAL A 117 -3.78 1.25 0.63
C VAL A 117 -4.63 0.64 1.74
N LEU A 118 -5.91 1.08 1.81
CA LEU A 118 -6.91 0.56 2.74
C LEU A 118 -7.88 -0.33 1.97
N ALA A 119 -7.82 -1.64 2.21
CA ALA A 119 -8.81 -2.59 1.71
C ALA A 119 -10.15 -2.41 2.44
N LYS A 120 -11.26 -2.71 1.76
CA LYS A 120 -12.63 -2.65 2.31
C LYS A 120 -12.96 -1.31 2.99
N ALA A 121 -12.40 -0.24 2.46
CA ALA A 121 -12.49 1.09 3.04
C ALA A 121 -13.96 1.55 3.18
N GLY A 122 -14.31 2.06 4.35
CA GLY A 122 -15.64 2.58 4.64
C GLY A 122 -16.72 1.52 4.92
N GLU A 123 -16.39 0.23 4.88
CA GLU A 123 -17.38 -0.84 5.07
C GLU A 123 -17.91 -0.90 6.52
N VAL A 124 -17.03 -0.83 7.49
CA VAL A 124 -17.37 -0.99 8.93
C VAL A 124 -17.41 0.34 9.66
N TYR A 125 -16.41 1.19 9.43
CA TYR A 125 -16.19 2.42 10.21
C TYR A 125 -16.49 3.71 9.43
N GLY A 126 -17.05 3.59 8.21
CA GLY A 126 -17.28 4.74 7.36
C GLY A 126 -15.99 5.46 7.01
N ASP A 127 -15.97 6.80 7.10
CA ASP A 127 -14.77 7.60 6.83
C ASP A 127 -13.81 7.73 8.03
N ALA A 128 -14.15 7.15 9.18
CA ALA A 128 -13.34 7.29 10.39
C ALA A 128 -11.92 6.76 10.22
N GLU A 129 -11.76 5.64 9.50
CA GLU A 129 -10.45 5.06 9.21
C GLU A 129 -9.55 6.01 8.39
N ILE A 130 -10.08 6.69 7.38
CA ILE A 130 -9.33 7.65 6.58
C ILE A 130 -9.01 8.89 7.40
N ARG A 131 -9.99 9.41 8.14
CA ARG A 131 -9.82 10.59 8.99
C ARG A 131 -8.74 10.36 10.05
N ASP A 132 -8.83 9.24 10.77
CA ASP A 132 -7.92 8.94 11.87
C ASP A 132 -6.50 8.67 11.34
N LEU A 133 -6.37 7.92 10.23
CA LEU A 133 -5.09 7.69 9.57
C LEU A 133 -4.49 8.99 9.02
N SER A 134 -5.31 9.86 8.38
CA SER A 134 -4.85 11.17 7.88
C SER A 134 -4.30 12.04 9.00
N SER A 135 -5.02 12.12 10.11
CA SER A 135 -4.59 12.90 11.28
C SER A 135 -3.29 12.37 11.88
N TRP A 136 -3.17 11.06 11.94
CA TRP A 136 -1.94 10.42 12.42
C TRP A 136 -0.76 10.67 11.47
N LEU A 137 -0.93 10.53 10.15
CA LEU A 137 0.11 10.84 9.17
C LEU A 137 0.60 12.29 9.28
N VAL A 138 -0.31 13.23 9.45
CA VAL A 138 0.04 14.64 9.70
C VAL A 138 0.86 14.77 10.98
N SER A 139 0.47 14.10 12.06
CA SER A 139 1.16 14.17 13.36
C SER A 139 2.61 13.68 13.31
N ILE A 140 2.93 12.75 12.41
CA ILE A 140 4.31 12.26 12.21
C ILE A 140 5.06 12.99 11.08
N GLY A 141 4.47 14.05 10.51
CA GLY A 141 5.07 14.82 9.42
C GLY A 141 5.18 14.06 8.10
N SER A 142 4.31 13.07 7.87
CA SER A 142 4.33 12.24 6.66
C SER A 142 3.65 12.93 5.49
N LYS A 143 4.18 12.69 4.27
CA LYS A 143 3.58 13.11 3.00
C LYS A 143 2.87 11.97 2.26
N VAL A 144 2.78 10.81 2.88
CA VAL A 144 2.14 9.63 2.31
C VAL A 144 0.65 9.90 2.05
N THR A 145 0.16 9.46 0.91
CA THR A 145 -1.25 9.56 0.54
C THR A 145 -2.00 8.27 0.87
N ILE A 146 -3.33 8.35 0.92
CA ILE A 146 -4.20 7.20 1.20
C ILE A 146 -4.95 6.84 -0.08
N GLN A 147 -4.96 5.55 -0.41
CA GLN A 147 -5.73 4.96 -1.50
C GLN A 147 -6.75 3.98 -0.92
N PRO A 148 -8.01 4.37 -0.76
CA PRO A 148 -9.05 3.44 -0.36
C PRO A 148 -9.43 2.51 -1.52
N ILE A 149 -9.70 1.24 -1.20
CA ILE A 149 -10.31 0.27 -2.11
C ILE A 149 -11.78 0.13 -1.69
N ILE A 150 -12.68 0.44 -2.62
CA ILE A 150 -14.11 0.30 -2.44
C ILE A 150 -14.53 -1.07 -2.98
N GLU A 151 -14.94 -1.96 -2.08
CA GLU A 151 -15.24 -3.36 -2.36
C GLU A 151 -16.65 -3.76 -1.91
N HIS A 152 -17.43 -2.82 -1.38
CA HIS A 152 -18.76 -3.09 -0.84
C HIS A 152 -19.75 -1.95 -1.17
N PRO A 153 -21.05 -2.26 -1.44
CA PRO A 153 -22.07 -1.25 -1.74
C PRO A 153 -22.24 -0.16 -0.67
N LYS A 154 -22.00 -0.47 0.61
CA LYS A 154 -22.02 0.55 1.68
C LYS A 154 -20.93 1.59 1.50
N SER A 155 -19.72 1.16 1.15
CA SER A 155 -18.57 2.04 0.88
C SER A 155 -18.83 2.92 -0.34
N LEU A 156 -19.47 2.36 -1.37
CA LEU A 156 -19.84 3.12 -2.57
C LEU A 156 -20.78 4.29 -2.23
N LYS A 157 -21.72 4.12 -1.32
CA LYS A 157 -22.64 5.18 -0.88
C LYS A 157 -21.95 6.36 -0.22
N ILE A 158 -20.74 6.18 0.29
CA ILE A 158 -19.96 7.22 0.95
C ILE A 158 -18.67 7.57 0.19
N ALA A 159 -18.55 7.14 -1.08
CA ALA A 159 -17.35 7.35 -1.88
C ALA A 159 -16.94 8.83 -1.95
N ASP A 160 -17.89 9.73 -2.18
CA ASP A 160 -17.64 11.18 -2.20
C ASP A 160 -17.04 11.68 -0.88
N LYS A 161 -17.53 11.14 0.25
CA LYS A 161 -17.01 11.48 1.57
C LYS A 161 -15.58 10.94 1.76
N LEU A 162 -15.31 9.71 1.33
CA LEU A 162 -13.96 9.14 1.37
C LEU A 162 -12.99 9.97 0.53
N MET A 163 -13.42 10.41 -0.66
CA MET A 163 -12.63 11.22 -1.59
C MET A 163 -12.45 12.67 -1.12
N SER A 164 -13.28 13.18 -0.22
CA SER A 164 -13.19 14.57 0.26
C SER A 164 -11.97 14.84 1.15
N HIS A 165 -11.33 13.80 1.66
CA HIS A 165 -10.12 13.93 2.48
C HIS A 165 -8.91 14.33 1.61
N SER A 166 -8.19 15.37 2.01
CA SER A 166 -7.05 15.91 1.24
C SER A 166 -5.90 14.91 1.03
N THR A 167 -5.79 13.91 1.89
CA THR A 167 -4.82 12.81 1.79
C THR A 167 -5.20 11.74 0.78
N VAL A 168 -6.47 11.69 0.35
CA VAL A 168 -6.95 10.76 -0.68
C VAL A 168 -6.79 11.43 -2.04
N LYS A 169 -6.03 10.80 -2.93
CA LYS A 169 -5.80 11.31 -4.30
C LYS A 169 -6.59 10.55 -5.35
N HIS A 170 -6.91 9.30 -5.10
CA HIS A 170 -7.75 8.46 -5.94
C HIS A 170 -8.31 7.31 -5.12
N VAL A 171 -9.32 6.64 -5.64
CA VAL A 171 -9.92 5.42 -5.10
C VAL A 171 -9.78 4.29 -6.12
N VAL A 172 -9.77 3.07 -5.63
CA VAL A 172 -9.81 1.86 -6.47
C VAL A 172 -11.09 1.10 -6.17
N PHE A 173 -11.69 0.51 -7.19
CA PHE A 173 -12.85 -0.36 -7.06
C PHE A 173 -12.40 -1.81 -7.18
N GLY A 174 -12.63 -2.58 -6.12
CA GLY A 174 -12.37 -4.02 -6.06
C GLY A 174 -13.59 -4.78 -6.53
N ILE A 175 -13.69 -5.02 -7.84
CA ILE A 175 -14.89 -5.58 -8.48
C ILE A 175 -15.18 -7.06 -8.15
N HIS A 176 -14.26 -7.75 -7.49
CA HIS A 176 -14.43 -9.16 -7.15
C HIS A 176 -15.35 -9.41 -5.94
N ASP A 177 -15.55 -8.39 -5.10
CA ASP A 177 -16.31 -8.49 -3.84
C ASP A 177 -17.69 -7.80 -3.93
N PHE A 178 -18.09 -7.35 -5.13
CA PHE A 178 -19.42 -6.79 -5.41
C PHE A 178 -20.45 -7.85 -5.76
#